data_4663a74ea380d21f196ba6e5295f63fc
#
_entry.id   4663a74ea380d21f196ba6e5295f63fc
#
_cell.length_a   1.000
_cell.length_b   1.000
_cell.length_c   1.000
_cell.angle_alpha   90.00
_cell.angle_beta   90.00
_cell.angle_gamma   90.00
#
_symmetry.space_group_name_H-M   'P 1'
#
loop_
_entity.id
_entity.type
_entity.pdbx_description
1 polymer ?
#
loop_
_entity_poly.entity_id
_entity_poly.type
_entity_poly.pdbx_seq_one_letter_code
_entity_poly.pdbx_strand_id
1 'polypeptide(L)'
;MSASAANARLVRSLCGGGDHTLALLADGTVVGWGGDGSGRIAPATPEYCSTAKAPTTAVEVKLRQPLVAVTAGNGVSLGITARHDVAVWGANAAGIGGRHDAIALSAPQRLAGLTDVRAIAAGEFLFGAVDAAGNVCTWGVNSDGALGRATAALNAGPGIVADLPATRALAVGRGHMLALTRDGALYGWGANAAGQLGLGHLRSVAAPAPLRLPHAVRAVAAGATHTLAVTAGGGVLAWGSNHRGQLGEPGLPYANAPVAIALPEPVAAVAAGMHYSLALATSGNVYAWGWNGHGQLGVGDVDDRRAPTRVPGLSGVRAIAAGETHAAVLTDVALLGWGNNASGQIGAAERTQLRPVPFFTLTRG
;
A
#
# COMPACT_ATOMS: atom_id res chain seq x y z
N MET A 1 -25.47 12.98 32.16
CA MET A 1 -24.94 11.77 31.54
C MET A 1 -25.20 11.90 30.04
N SER A 2 -24.24 12.44 29.32
CA SER A 2 -24.29 12.62 27.87
C SER A 2 -24.10 11.23 27.23
N ALA A 3 -25.12 10.75 26.55
CA ALA A 3 -25.00 9.64 25.63
C ALA A 3 -24.09 10.13 24.45
N SER A 4 -22.80 9.92 24.61
CA SER A 4 -21.87 9.98 23.46
C SER A 4 -22.38 8.97 22.47
N ALA A 5 -22.96 9.45 21.38
CA ALA A 5 -23.42 8.67 20.27
C ALA A 5 -22.34 7.65 19.90
N ALA A 6 -22.68 6.38 19.99
CA ALA A 6 -21.99 5.32 19.29
C ALA A 6 -22.18 5.58 17.79
N ASN A 7 -21.47 6.56 17.24
CA ASN A 7 -21.40 6.77 15.82
C ASN A 7 -20.82 5.49 15.24
N ALA A 8 -21.63 4.80 14.49
CA ALA A 8 -21.22 3.66 13.68
C ALA A 8 -20.01 4.09 12.87
N ARG A 9 -18.82 3.66 13.29
CA ARG A 9 -17.55 4.03 12.65
C ARG A 9 -17.43 3.20 11.38
N LEU A 10 -18.10 3.64 10.31
CA LEU A 10 -17.96 3.04 8.99
C LEU A 10 -16.54 3.28 8.51
N VAL A 11 -15.81 2.19 8.23
CA VAL A 11 -14.49 2.26 7.58
C VAL A 11 -14.70 2.52 6.10
N ARG A 12 -14.07 3.59 5.60
CA ARG A 12 -14.08 4.01 4.20
C ARG A 12 -12.99 3.31 3.39
N SER A 13 -11.79 3.22 3.99
CA SER A 13 -10.64 2.55 3.36
C SER A 13 -9.66 2.05 4.42
N LEU A 14 -8.79 1.11 4.01
CA LEU A 14 -7.70 0.61 4.83
C LEU A 14 -6.43 0.53 3.99
N CYS A 15 -5.26 0.62 4.64
CA CYS A 15 -3.95 0.42 4.03
C CYS A 15 -3.00 -0.25 5.03
N GLY A 16 -2.08 -1.07 4.50
CA GLY A 16 -1.00 -1.69 5.25
C GLY A 16 0.33 -1.02 4.92
N GLY A 17 1.12 -0.76 5.95
CA GLY A 17 2.50 -0.29 5.84
C GLY A 17 3.50 -1.42 6.11
N GLY A 18 4.74 -1.10 6.51
CA GLY A 18 5.74 -2.11 6.89
C GLY A 18 5.26 -2.97 8.06
N ASP A 19 5.00 -2.33 9.19
CA ASP A 19 4.60 -2.98 10.44
C ASP A 19 3.41 -2.26 11.13
N HIS A 20 2.59 -1.54 10.37
CA HIS A 20 1.38 -0.88 10.86
C HIS A 20 0.24 -0.95 9.85
N THR A 21 -0.98 -0.82 10.34
CA THR A 21 -2.22 -0.76 9.54
C THR A 21 -2.95 0.52 9.90
N LEU A 22 -3.53 1.19 8.90
CA LEU A 22 -4.39 2.35 9.09
C LEU A 22 -5.77 2.11 8.49
N ALA A 23 -6.80 2.60 9.16
CA ALA A 23 -8.15 2.66 8.63
C ALA A 23 -8.66 4.10 8.67
N LEU A 24 -9.20 4.57 7.55
CA LEU A 24 -9.88 5.84 7.42
C LEU A 24 -11.37 5.63 7.65
N LEU A 25 -11.92 6.35 8.62
CA LEU A 25 -13.35 6.31 8.93
C LEU A 25 -14.14 7.29 8.05
N ALA A 26 -15.44 7.12 7.98
CA ALA A 26 -16.33 7.93 7.13
C ALA A 26 -16.34 9.43 7.52
N ASP A 27 -16.09 9.75 8.78
CA ASP A 27 -15.97 11.11 9.31
C ASP A 27 -14.60 11.77 9.04
N GLY A 28 -13.66 11.04 8.42
CA GLY A 28 -12.31 11.50 8.15
C GLY A 28 -11.32 11.28 9.29
N THR A 29 -11.74 10.62 10.38
CA THR A 29 -10.84 10.14 11.45
C THR A 29 -9.97 8.99 10.92
N VAL A 30 -8.73 8.90 11.38
CA VAL A 30 -7.84 7.77 11.10
C VAL A 30 -7.57 7.02 12.40
N VAL A 31 -7.69 5.72 12.35
CA VAL A 31 -7.26 4.81 13.42
C VAL A 31 -6.16 3.89 12.91
N GLY A 32 -5.21 3.56 13.79
CA GLY A 32 -4.05 2.76 13.43
C GLY A 32 -3.76 1.65 14.43
N TRP A 33 -3.04 0.65 13.98
CA TRP A 33 -2.52 -0.49 14.74
C TRP A 33 -1.07 -0.77 14.33
N GLY A 34 -0.29 -1.28 15.24
CA GLY A 34 1.05 -1.78 14.95
C GLY A 34 2.18 -0.95 15.53
N GLY A 35 3.35 -1.06 14.89
CA GLY A 35 4.57 -0.41 15.32
C GLY A 35 4.45 1.12 15.27
N ASP A 36 4.87 1.78 16.35
CA ASP A 36 4.80 3.25 16.48
C ASP A 36 6.15 3.89 16.80
N GLY A 37 7.24 3.18 16.60
CA GLY A 37 8.58 3.65 16.94
C GLY A 37 9.03 4.98 16.31
N SER A 38 8.28 5.48 15.32
CA SER A 38 8.54 6.78 14.66
C SER A 38 7.34 7.72 14.68
N GLY A 39 6.32 7.44 15.51
CA GLY A 39 5.09 8.24 15.59
C GLY A 39 4.17 8.07 14.38
N ARG A 40 4.19 6.90 13.73
CA ARG A 40 3.40 6.62 12.51
C ARG A 40 1.91 6.37 12.77
N ILE A 41 1.54 6.14 14.03
CA ILE A 41 0.15 5.93 14.48
C ILE A 41 -0.26 7.01 15.47
N ALA A 42 0.58 7.30 16.49
CA ALA A 42 0.30 8.29 17.52
C ALA A 42 1.50 9.23 17.71
N PRO A 43 1.34 10.38 18.37
CA PRO A 43 2.47 11.20 18.77
C PRO A 43 3.44 10.36 19.58
N ALA A 44 4.72 10.32 19.18
CA ALA A 44 5.75 9.60 19.90
C ALA A 44 5.82 10.13 21.34
N THR A 45 5.29 9.36 22.29
CA THR A 45 5.53 9.58 23.71
C THR A 45 6.72 8.71 24.12
N PRO A 46 7.55 9.12 25.11
CA PRO A 46 8.68 8.30 25.58
C PRO A 46 8.29 6.87 25.97
N GLU A 47 7.05 6.64 26.34
CA GLU A 47 6.50 5.32 26.70
C GLU A 47 6.36 4.37 25.51
N TYR A 48 6.19 4.87 24.28
CA TYR A 48 6.05 4.06 23.06
C TYR A 48 7.36 3.81 22.33
N CYS A 49 8.45 4.51 22.69
CA CYS A 49 9.78 4.28 22.11
C CYS A 49 10.54 3.09 22.71
N SER A 50 10.06 2.49 23.78
CA SER A 50 10.69 1.32 24.42
C SER A 50 9.82 0.10 24.25
N THR A 51 10.37 -1.02 23.85
CA THR A 51 9.98 -2.45 23.95
C THR A 51 8.62 -2.82 24.59
N ALA A 52 7.75 -1.85 24.86
CA ALA A 52 6.42 -2.04 25.37
C ALA A 52 5.57 -2.81 24.34
N LYS A 53 4.80 -3.75 24.83
CA LYS A 53 3.85 -4.56 24.08
C LYS A 53 3.03 -3.66 23.16
N ALA A 54 3.16 -3.85 21.84
CA ALA A 54 2.44 -3.06 20.85
C ALA A 54 0.92 -3.06 21.16
N PRO A 55 0.23 -1.93 21.02
CA PRO A 55 -1.17 -1.85 21.36
C PRO A 55 -1.99 -2.82 20.52
N THR A 56 -2.73 -3.71 21.18
CA THR A 56 -3.70 -4.60 20.54
C THR A 56 -5.03 -3.87 20.23
N THR A 57 -5.14 -2.60 20.62
CA THR A 57 -6.33 -1.77 20.41
C THR A 57 -6.04 -0.67 19.40
N ALA A 58 -7.06 -0.27 18.65
CA ALA A 58 -6.99 0.85 17.73
C ALA A 58 -6.56 2.14 18.45
N VAL A 59 -5.60 2.84 17.87
CA VAL A 59 -5.17 4.17 18.33
C VAL A 59 -5.65 5.22 17.33
N GLU A 60 -6.32 6.26 17.80
CA GLU A 60 -6.74 7.36 16.96
C GLU A 60 -5.55 8.29 16.66
N VAL A 61 -5.29 8.52 15.38
CA VAL A 61 -4.28 9.46 14.92
C VAL A 61 -4.74 10.88 15.20
N LYS A 62 -3.95 11.66 15.93
CA LYS A 62 -4.26 13.06 16.27
C LYS A 62 -4.12 13.96 15.04
N LEU A 63 -5.18 14.12 14.28
CA LEU A 63 -5.26 14.95 13.09
C LEU A 63 -5.67 16.38 13.43
N ARG A 64 -5.13 17.38 12.69
CA ARG A 64 -5.58 18.78 12.77
C ARG A 64 -6.86 19.02 11.99
N GLN A 65 -7.16 18.20 11.02
CA GLN A 65 -8.35 18.24 10.18
C GLN A 65 -8.65 16.83 9.62
N PRO A 66 -9.91 16.53 9.26
CA PRO A 66 -10.30 15.25 8.70
C PRO A 66 -9.55 14.96 7.40
N LEU A 67 -9.30 13.66 7.14
CA LEU A 67 -8.72 13.18 5.90
C LEU A 67 -9.80 12.61 4.97
N VAL A 68 -9.51 12.65 3.67
CA VAL A 68 -10.36 12.05 2.62
C VAL A 68 -9.71 10.82 2.00
N ALA A 69 -8.40 10.64 2.18
CA ALA A 69 -7.66 9.44 1.79
C ALA A 69 -6.46 9.25 2.71
N VAL A 70 -6.00 8.01 2.85
CA VAL A 70 -4.82 7.63 3.64
C VAL A 70 -4.06 6.52 2.92
N THR A 71 -2.75 6.52 3.03
CA THR A 71 -1.86 5.43 2.60
C THR A 71 -0.71 5.27 3.59
N ALA A 72 -0.10 4.10 3.59
CA ALA A 72 1.00 3.76 4.47
C ALA A 72 2.17 3.19 3.65
N GLY A 73 3.37 3.64 3.98
CA GLY A 73 4.64 3.08 3.51
C GLY A 73 5.38 2.35 4.62
N ASN A 74 6.67 2.08 4.45
CA ASN A 74 7.48 1.50 5.51
C ASN A 74 7.84 2.58 6.55
N GLY A 75 7.11 2.58 7.67
CA GLY A 75 7.34 3.51 8.77
C GLY A 75 6.79 4.93 8.56
N VAL A 76 6.12 5.20 7.45
CA VAL A 76 5.57 6.51 7.08
C VAL A 76 4.10 6.37 6.75
N SER A 77 3.33 7.39 7.10
CA SER A 77 1.92 7.51 6.78
C SER A 77 1.66 8.83 6.05
N LEU A 78 0.80 8.80 5.05
CA LEU A 78 0.36 9.96 4.28
C LEU A 78 -1.17 10.05 4.29
N GLY A 79 -1.68 11.27 4.26
CA GLY A 79 -3.11 11.51 4.12
C GLY A 79 -3.41 12.70 3.22
N ILE A 80 -4.54 12.65 2.50
CA ILE A 80 -5.09 13.81 1.80
C ILE A 80 -6.12 14.46 2.72
N THR A 81 -5.97 15.74 2.98
CA THR A 81 -6.91 16.52 3.78
C THR A 81 -8.16 16.90 2.98
N ALA A 82 -9.22 17.35 3.64
CA ALA A 82 -10.41 17.88 2.96
C ALA A 82 -10.12 19.11 2.07
N ARG A 83 -8.96 19.78 2.28
CA ARG A 83 -8.49 20.88 1.42
C ARG A 83 -7.59 20.41 0.27
N HIS A 84 -7.43 19.09 0.11
CA HIS A 84 -6.55 18.48 -0.88
C HIS A 84 -5.05 18.79 -0.72
N ASP A 85 -4.63 19.16 0.49
CA ASP A 85 -3.22 19.19 0.91
C ASP A 85 -2.78 17.77 1.32
N VAL A 86 -1.48 17.51 1.34
CA VAL A 86 -0.91 16.25 1.85
C VAL A 86 -0.42 16.45 3.29
N ALA A 87 -0.88 15.58 4.19
CA ALA A 87 -0.33 15.42 5.52
C ALA A 87 0.62 14.22 5.53
N VAL A 88 1.75 14.31 6.24
CA VAL A 88 2.77 13.27 6.38
C VAL A 88 3.14 13.14 7.85
N TRP A 89 3.33 11.89 8.32
CA TRP A 89 3.80 11.59 9.67
C TRP A 89 4.52 10.23 9.72
N GLY A 90 5.27 9.98 10.79
CA GLY A 90 6.09 8.79 10.94
C GLY A 90 7.58 9.04 10.71
N ALA A 91 8.30 8.04 10.20
CA ALA A 91 9.73 8.13 9.92
C ALA A 91 10.07 9.23 8.91
N ASN A 92 11.16 9.95 9.15
CA ASN A 92 11.61 11.07 8.31
C ASN A 92 13.13 11.02 8.01
N ALA A 93 13.73 9.83 8.11
CA ALA A 93 15.19 9.67 7.99
C ALA A 93 15.77 10.21 6.67
N ALA A 94 14.98 10.25 5.59
CA ALA A 94 15.38 10.80 4.29
C ALA A 94 14.80 12.20 4.02
N GLY A 95 14.32 12.93 5.04
CA GLY A 95 13.68 14.22 4.85
C GLY A 95 12.34 14.16 4.10
N ILE A 96 11.69 13.01 4.13
CA ILE A 96 10.47 12.66 3.38
C ILE A 96 9.31 13.62 3.67
N GLY A 97 9.24 14.13 4.90
CA GLY A 97 8.25 15.11 5.35
C GLY A 97 8.60 16.55 5.01
N GLY A 98 9.62 16.78 4.19
CA GLY A 98 10.08 18.14 3.83
C GLY A 98 10.89 18.82 4.93
N ARG A 99 11.28 18.09 5.98
CA ARG A 99 12.11 18.57 7.08
C ARG A 99 13.38 17.73 7.19
N HIS A 100 14.53 18.38 7.15
CA HIS A 100 15.84 17.71 7.27
C HIS A 100 16.41 17.78 8.70
N ASP A 101 15.71 18.47 9.61
CA ASP A 101 16.08 18.67 11.00
C ASP A 101 15.49 17.63 11.97
N ALA A 102 14.68 16.70 11.48
CA ALA A 102 14.01 15.67 12.29
C ALA A 102 14.08 14.30 11.61
N ILE A 103 14.40 13.26 12.37
CA ILE A 103 14.43 11.86 11.90
C ILE A 103 13.05 11.19 11.94
N ALA A 104 12.09 11.79 12.64
CA ALA A 104 10.71 11.33 12.74
C ALA A 104 9.75 12.52 12.88
N LEU A 105 8.56 12.39 12.35
CA LEU A 105 7.44 13.32 12.47
C LEU A 105 6.39 12.70 13.38
N SER A 106 6.45 13.00 14.66
CA SER A 106 5.58 12.44 15.69
C SER A 106 4.10 12.86 15.60
N ALA A 107 3.78 13.80 14.72
CA ALA A 107 2.41 14.25 14.47
C ALA A 107 2.25 14.62 12.99
N PRO A 108 1.04 14.46 12.41
CA PRO A 108 0.77 14.84 11.03
C PRO A 108 1.13 16.29 10.73
N GLN A 109 1.96 16.51 9.71
CA GLN A 109 2.40 17.83 9.23
C GLN A 109 2.05 17.99 7.76
N ARG A 110 1.76 19.22 7.35
CA ARG A 110 1.52 19.54 5.95
C ARG A 110 2.84 19.44 5.16
N LEU A 111 2.85 18.66 4.10
CA LEU A 111 3.94 18.62 3.13
C LEU A 111 3.80 19.82 2.17
N ALA A 112 4.82 20.68 2.13
CA ALA A 112 4.82 21.87 1.26
C ALA A 112 4.98 21.47 -0.23
N GLY A 113 4.57 22.36 -1.14
CA GLY A 113 4.74 22.19 -2.59
C GLY A 113 3.73 21.27 -3.27
N LEU A 114 2.73 20.76 -2.56
CA LEU A 114 1.64 19.95 -3.10
C LEU A 114 0.29 20.63 -2.84
N THR A 115 -0.51 20.78 -3.88
CA THR A 115 -1.84 21.36 -3.83
C THR A 115 -2.79 20.57 -4.72
N ASP A 116 -4.07 20.63 -4.38
CA ASP A 116 -5.17 19.98 -5.15
C ASP A 116 -4.95 18.48 -5.42
N VAL A 117 -4.35 17.78 -4.46
CA VAL A 117 -4.00 16.36 -4.57
C VAL A 117 -5.26 15.49 -4.53
N ARG A 118 -5.34 14.50 -5.42
CA ARG A 118 -6.46 13.55 -5.57
C ARG A 118 -6.07 12.10 -5.29
N ALA A 119 -4.80 11.76 -5.45
CA ALA A 119 -4.29 10.43 -5.12
C ALA A 119 -2.89 10.54 -4.51
N ILE A 120 -2.56 9.61 -3.62
CA ILE A 120 -1.26 9.45 -2.98
C ILE A 120 -0.86 7.99 -2.98
N ALA A 121 0.43 7.74 -3.06
CA ALA A 121 1.00 6.40 -2.93
C ALA A 121 2.32 6.46 -2.16
N ALA A 122 2.59 5.43 -1.37
CA ALA A 122 3.75 5.34 -0.51
C ALA A 122 4.41 3.97 -0.66
N GLY A 123 5.73 3.96 -0.80
CA GLY A 123 6.60 2.80 -0.71
C GLY A 123 7.47 2.86 0.54
N GLU A 124 8.67 2.26 0.49
CA GLU A 124 9.60 2.26 1.62
C GLU A 124 10.19 3.67 1.86
N PHE A 125 10.80 4.26 0.82
CA PHE A 125 11.41 5.59 0.85
C PHE A 125 11.07 6.41 -0.39
N LEU A 126 10.03 6.05 -1.10
CA LEU A 126 9.61 6.62 -2.37
C LEU A 126 8.10 6.92 -2.30
N PHE A 127 7.72 8.12 -2.70
CA PHE A 127 6.36 8.62 -2.54
C PHE A 127 5.91 9.35 -3.80
N GLY A 128 4.60 9.35 -4.01
CA GLY A 128 4.00 10.06 -5.12
C GLY A 128 2.62 10.61 -4.81
N ALA A 129 2.28 11.68 -5.50
CA ALA A 129 0.97 12.30 -5.48
C ALA A 129 0.50 12.60 -6.90
N VAL A 130 -0.82 12.59 -7.10
CA VAL A 130 -1.47 13.01 -8.34
C VAL A 130 -2.42 14.15 -8.03
N ASP A 131 -2.30 15.25 -8.77
CA ASP A 131 -3.21 16.39 -8.62
C ASP A 131 -4.51 16.23 -9.44
N ALA A 132 -5.42 17.19 -9.35
CA ALA A 132 -6.70 17.15 -10.07
C ALA A 132 -6.54 17.21 -11.60
N ALA A 133 -5.46 17.80 -12.11
CA ALA A 133 -5.15 17.80 -13.54
C ALA A 133 -4.63 16.44 -14.04
N GLY A 134 -4.10 15.63 -13.12
CA GLY A 134 -3.47 14.36 -13.41
C GLY A 134 -1.94 14.46 -13.50
N ASN A 135 -1.36 15.58 -13.05
CA ASN A 135 0.10 15.70 -12.95
C ASN A 135 0.61 14.84 -11.79
N VAL A 136 1.76 14.21 -12.01
CA VAL A 136 2.42 13.37 -11.01
C VAL A 136 3.55 14.16 -10.36
N CYS A 137 3.58 14.17 -9.04
CA CYS A 137 4.66 14.68 -8.24
C CYS A 137 5.27 13.56 -7.42
N THR A 138 6.61 13.44 -7.40
CA THR A 138 7.34 12.39 -6.68
C THR A 138 8.36 13.00 -5.71
N TRP A 139 8.67 12.29 -4.63
CA TRP A 139 9.70 12.67 -3.65
C TRP A 139 10.23 11.44 -2.90
N GLY A 140 11.35 11.63 -2.21
CA GLY A 140 12.05 10.58 -1.47
C GLY A 140 13.35 10.19 -2.12
N VAL A 141 13.74 8.91 -1.99
CA VAL A 141 15.03 8.38 -2.45
C VAL A 141 15.00 8.13 -3.97
N ASN A 142 16.04 8.60 -4.66
CA ASN A 142 16.18 8.52 -6.12
C ASN A 142 17.18 7.42 -6.57
N SER A 143 17.25 6.30 -5.88
CA SER A 143 18.00 5.15 -6.39
C SER A 143 17.41 4.66 -7.71
N ASP A 144 18.26 4.32 -8.67
CA ASP A 144 17.86 3.81 -10.01
C ASP A 144 16.91 4.74 -10.80
N GLY A 145 16.88 6.04 -10.47
CA GLY A 145 15.96 6.97 -11.10
C GLY A 145 14.51 6.84 -10.63
N ALA A 146 14.28 6.32 -9.41
CA ALA A 146 12.96 6.02 -8.89
C ALA A 146 12.01 7.22 -8.80
N LEU A 147 12.52 8.47 -8.82
CA LEU A 147 11.70 9.67 -8.88
C LEU A 147 11.13 9.98 -10.27
N GLY A 148 11.62 9.33 -11.34
CA GLY A 148 11.10 9.51 -12.70
C GLY A 148 11.36 10.89 -13.31
N ARG A 149 12.25 11.68 -12.70
CA ARG A 149 12.58 13.05 -13.11
C ARG A 149 14.06 13.38 -12.90
N ALA A 150 14.57 14.32 -13.65
CA ALA A 150 15.95 14.75 -13.51
C ALA A 150 16.17 15.43 -12.14
N THR A 151 17.05 14.88 -11.33
CA THR A 151 17.53 15.47 -10.08
C THR A 151 18.90 14.87 -9.75
N ALA A 152 19.84 15.72 -9.32
CA ALA A 152 21.15 15.29 -8.84
C ALA A 152 21.09 14.80 -7.36
N ALA A 153 19.99 15.12 -6.65
CA ALA A 153 19.86 14.76 -5.24
C ALA A 153 19.47 13.27 -5.11
N LEU A 154 20.19 12.54 -4.26
CA LEU A 154 19.84 11.17 -3.88
C LEU A 154 18.50 11.14 -3.12
N ASN A 155 18.24 12.16 -2.30
CA ASN A 155 16.97 12.39 -1.61
C ASN A 155 16.43 13.74 -2.06
N ALA A 156 15.26 13.75 -2.69
CA ALA A 156 14.67 14.98 -3.20
C ALA A 156 13.27 15.21 -2.66
N GLY A 157 12.94 16.45 -2.37
CA GLY A 157 11.60 16.92 -2.05
C GLY A 157 10.63 16.79 -3.23
N PRO A 158 9.36 17.18 -3.03
CA PRO A 158 8.33 17.10 -4.06
C PRO A 158 8.74 17.81 -5.37
N GLY A 159 8.54 17.12 -6.50
CA GLY A 159 8.81 17.68 -7.83
C GLY A 159 8.04 16.94 -8.91
N ILE A 160 7.66 17.67 -9.96
CA ILE A 160 6.83 17.18 -11.05
C ILE A 160 7.60 16.18 -11.91
N VAL A 161 6.93 15.10 -12.29
CA VAL A 161 7.36 14.15 -13.33
C VAL A 161 6.81 14.65 -14.66
N ALA A 162 7.73 14.99 -15.59
CA ALA A 162 7.35 15.49 -16.90
C ALA A 162 6.87 14.37 -17.84
N ASP A 163 6.22 14.75 -18.94
CA ASP A 163 5.88 13.91 -20.08
C ASP A 163 4.99 12.69 -19.76
N LEU A 164 4.23 12.75 -18.66
CA LEU A 164 3.19 11.76 -18.34
C LEU A 164 1.82 12.24 -18.84
N PRO A 165 1.03 11.38 -19.48
CA PRO A 165 -0.39 11.65 -19.69
C PRO A 165 -1.14 11.80 -18.37
N ALA A 166 -2.33 12.41 -18.43
CA ALA A 166 -3.14 12.63 -17.23
C ALA A 166 -3.33 11.31 -16.46
N THR A 167 -2.70 11.25 -15.32
CA THR A 167 -2.66 10.09 -14.42
C THR A 167 -3.82 10.13 -13.43
N ARG A 168 -4.29 8.98 -12.97
CA ARG A 168 -5.34 8.86 -11.94
C ARG A 168 -4.90 8.11 -10.69
N ALA A 169 -3.87 7.27 -10.78
CA ALA A 169 -3.36 6.49 -9.66
C ALA A 169 -1.88 6.16 -9.83
N LEU A 170 -1.20 5.93 -8.72
CA LEU A 170 0.18 5.48 -8.65
C LEU A 170 0.25 4.17 -7.87
N ALA A 171 1.18 3.30 -8.24
CA ALA A 171 1.63 2.18 -7.41
C ALA A 171 3.13 2.34 -7.18
N VAL A 172 3.55 2.18 -5.93
CA VAL A 172 4.93 2.40 -5.50
C VAL A 172 5.46 1.14 -4.84
N GLY A 173 6.50 0.58 -5.42
CA GLY A 173 7.26 -0.53 -4.85
C GLY A 173 8.46 -0.05 -4.03
N ARG A 174 9.43 -0.94 -3.83
CA ARG A 174 10.62 -0.61 -3.04
C ARG A 174 11.53 0.42 -3.74
N GLY A 175 11.65 0.36 -5.05
CA GLY A 175 12.51 1.28 -5.82
C GLY A 175 11.98 1.54 -7.23
N HIS A 176 10.71 1.25 -7.47
CA HIS A 176 10.04 1.47 -8.76
C HIS A 176 8.66 2.06 -8.57
N MET A 177 8.17 2.71 -9.60
CA MET A 177 6.87 3.34 -9.60
C MET A 177 6.12 3.06 -10.91
N LEU A 178 4.81 2.91 -10.81
CA LEU A 178 3.89 2.79 -11.95
C LEU A 178 2.87 3.93 -11.86
N ALA A 179 2.61 4.57 -12.99
CA ALA A 179 1.53 5.54 -13.17
C ALA A 179 0.43 4.93 -14.03
N LEU A 180 -0.78 4.91 -13.52
CA LEU A 180 -1.98 4.49 -14.24
C LEU A 180 -2.69 5.73 -14.75
N THR A 181 -2.74 5.89 -16.06
CA THR A 181 -3.37 7.02 -16.72
C THR A 181 -4.91 6.92 -16.72
N ARG A 182 -5.59 8.00 -17.05
CA ARG A 182 -7.06 8.04 -17.07
C ARG A 182 -7.68 7.13 -18.13
N ASP A 183 -6.98 6.91 -19.24
CA ASP A 183 -7.36 6.01 -20.34
C ASP A 183 -6.96 4.54 -20.10
N GLY A 184 -6.30 4.24 -18.99
CA GLY A 184 -5.94 2.88 -18.60
C GLY A 184 -4.60 2.38 -19.11
N ALA A 185 -3.74 3.25 -19.65
CA ALA A 185 -2.35 2.92 -19.95
C ALA A 185 -1.50 2.91 -18.68
N LEU A 186 -0.39 2.16 -18.70
CA LEU A 186 0.61 2.16 -17.63
C LEU A 186 1.94 2.72 -18.12
N TYR A 187 2.57 3.50 -17.26
CA TYR A 187 3.95 3.96 -17.38
C TYR A 187 4.74 3.49 -16.16
N GLY A 188 5.99 3.06 -16.36
CA GLY A 188 6.85 2.58 -15.28
C GLY A 188 8.23 3.21 -15.32
N TRP A 189 8.84 3.38 -14.14
CA TRP A 189 10.21 3.89 -13.99
C TRP A 189 10.85 3.44 -12.68
N GLY A 190 12.16 3.65 -12.54
CA GLY A 190 12.94 3.24 -11.38
C GLY A 190 13.65 1.90 -11.59
N ALA A 191 13.85 1.17 -10.51
CA ALA A 191 14.55 -0.11 -10.49
C ALA A 191 13.82 -1.18 -11.31
N ASN A 192 14.61 -1.99 -12.05
CA ASN A 192 14.07 -3.03 -12.94
C ASN A 192 14.89 -4.32 -12.99
N ALA A 193 15.82 -4.53 -12.08
CA ALA A 193 16.70 -5.70 -12.09
C ALA A 193 15.96 -7.05 -11.98
N ALA A 194 14.73 -7.06 -11.47
CA ALA A 194 13.85 -8.23 -11.43
C ALA A 194 12.78 -8.22 -12.54
N GLY A 195 12.76 -7.23 -13.43
CA GLY A 195 11.72 -7.07 -14.45
C GLY A 195 10.44 -6.40 -13.93
N GLN A 196 10.46 -5.78 -12.75
CA GLN A 196 9.28 -5.21 -12.08
C GLN A 196 8.62 -4.06 -12.82
N LEU A 197 9.26 -3.48 -13.84
CA LEU A 197 8.66 -2.49 -14.74
C LEU A 197 7.87 -3.12 -15.90
N GLY A 198 8.09 -4.40 -16.24
CA GLY A 198 7.35 -5.07 -17.31
C GLY A 198 7.67 -4.60 -18.73
N LEU A 199 8.85 -4.00 -18.95
CA LEU A 199 9.26 -3.36 -20.21
C LEU A 199 9.93 -4.31 -21.23
N GLY A 200 10.00 -5.62 -20.93
CA GLY A 200 10.65 -6.62 -21.77
C GLY A 200 12.18 -6.70 -21.59
N HIS A 201 12.73 -5.97 -20.63
CA HIS A 201 14.16 -5.98 -20.28
C HIS A 201 14.36 -5.79 -18.77
N LEU A 202 15.61 -5.90 -18.29
CA LEU A 202 15.96 -5.80 -16.85
C LEU A 202 16.69 -4.50 -16.48
N ARG A 203 16.82 -3.54 -17.39
CA ARG A 203 17.51 -2.26 -17.12
C ARG A 203 16.59 -1.30 -16.36
N SER A 204 17.12 -0.64 -15.33
CA SER A 204 16.45 0.49 -14.67
C SER A 204 16.17 1.64 -15.63
N VAL A 205 15.12 2.39 -15.40
CA VAL A 205 14.65 3.48 -16.27
C VAL A 205 14.37 4.71 -15.44
N ALA A 206 15.09 5.80 -15.66
CA ALA A 206 15.01 7.02 -14.85
C ALA A 206 13.90 8.00 -15.25
N ALA A 207 13.18 7.73 -16.34
CA ALA A 207 12.06 8.53 -16.81
C ALA A 207 10.86 7.61 -17.11
N PRO A 208 9.62 8.10 -17.07
CA PRO A 208 8.45 7.30 -17.38
C PRO A 208 8.52 6.62 -18.75
N ALA A 209 8.40 5.31 -18.78
CA ALA A 209 8.37 4.51 -20.00
C ALA A 209 7.01 3.80 -20.14
N PRO A 210 6.34 3.86 -21.32
CA PRO A 210 5.05 3.21 -21.52
C PRO A 210 5.19 1.69 -21.54
N LEU A 211 4.31 0.99 -20.85
CA LEU A 211 4.20 -0.47 -20.90
C LEU A 211 3.31 -0.89 -22.08
N ARG A 212 3.73 -1.92 -22.81
CA ARG A 212 2.91 -2.55 -23.84
C ARG A 212 1.98 -3.57 -23.18
N LEU A 213 0.71 -3.25 -23.09
CA LEU A 213 -0.33 -4.09 -22.50
C LEU A 213 -1.36 -4.50 -23.55
N PRO A 214 -1.88 -5.75 -23.48
CA PRO A 214 -2.89 -6.23 -24.43
C PRO A 214 -4.25 -5.53 -24.21
N HIS A 215 -4.51 -5.00 -23.02
CA HIS A 215 -5.77 -4.37 -22.62
C HIS A 215 -5.51 -3.20 -21.68
N ALA A 216 -6.45 -2.25 -21.66
CA ALA A 216 -6.47 -1.19 -20.67
C ALA A 216 -6.55 -1.77 -19.24
N VAL A 217 -5.89 -1.10 -18.30
CA VAL A 217 -5.79 -1.47 -16.90
C VAL A 217 -6.70 -0.58 -16.06
N ARG A 218 -7.37 -1.16 -15.07
CA ARG A 218 -8.21 -0.40 -14.14
C ARG A 218 -7.63 -0.25 -12.73
N ALA A 219 -6.70 -1.13 -12.33
CA ALA A 219 -6.01 -1.08 -11.05
C ALA A 219 -4.60 -1.64 -11.19
N VAL A 220 -3.68 -1.14 -10.39
CA VAL A 220 -2.28 -1.57 -10.32
C VAL A 220 -1.83 -1.59 -8.86
N ALA A 221 -1.00 -2.57 -8.49
CA ALA A 221 -0.34 -2.65 -7.19
C ALA A 221 1.12 -3.06 -7.39
N ALA A 222 2.00 -2.53 -6.57
CA ALA A 222 3.43 -2.82 -6.59
C ALA A 222 3.87 -3.39 -5.24
N GLY A 223 4.51 -4.55 -5.27
CA GLY A 223 5.24 -5.11 -4.14
C GLY A 223 6.70 -4.65 -4.14
N ALA A 224 7.56 -5.31 -3.36
CA ALA A 224 8.98 -4.91 -3.32
C ALA A 224 9.64 -4.97 -4.69
N THR A 225 9.46 -6.06 -5.42
CA THR A 225 10.10 -6.34 -6.72
C THR A 225 9.17 -7.02 -7.73
N HIS A 226 7.86 -6.87 -7.57
CA HIS A 226 6.86 -7.37 -8.51
C HIS A 226 5.70 -6.38 -8.64
N THR A 227 4.94 -6.54 -9.69
CA THR A 227 3.79 -5.68 -10.01
C THR A 227 2.60 -6.55 -10.42
N LEU A 228 1.41 -6.12 -10.01
CA LEU A 228 0.13 -6.71 -10.37
C LEU A 228 -0.72 -5.65 -11.06
N ALA A 229 -1.47 -6.03 -12.07
CA ALA A 229 -2.46 -5.16 -12.71
C ALA A 229 -3.77 -5.91 -12.97
N VAL A 230 -4.88 -5.21 -12.81
CA VAL A 230 -6.22 -5.71 -13.17
C VAL A 230 -6.64 -5.07 -14.48
N THR A 231 -6.91 -5.88 -15.49
CA THR A 231 -7.41 -5.41 -16.79
C THR A 231 -8.85 -4.90 -16.67
N ALA A 232 -9.32 -4.15 -17.66
CA ALA A 232 -10.71 -3.69 -17.71
C ALA A 232 -11.72 -4.83 -17.63
N GLY A 233 -11.41 -6.01 -18.18
CA GLY A 233 -12.23 -7.22 -18.12
C GLY A 233 -12.12 -8.03 -16.83
N GLY A 234 -11.32 -7.61 -15.85
CA GLY A 234 -11.15 -8.30 -14.57
C GLY A 234 -10.09 -9.42 -14.58
N GLY A 235 -9.34 -9.60 -15.66
CA GLY A 235 -8.15 -10.47 -15.67
C GLY A 235 -7.00 -9.86 -14.89
N VAL A 236 -6.09 -10.68 -14.38
CA VAL A 236 -4.89 -10.24 -13.66
C VAL A 236 -3.66 -10.47 -14.51
N LEU A 237 -2.81 -9.46 -14.57
CA LEU A 237 -1.45 -9.52 -15.13
C LEU A 237 -0.45 -9.36 -13.98
N ALA A 238 0.66 -10.10 -14.03
CA ALA A 238 1.75 -9.97 -13.07
C ALA A 238 3.11 -9.98 -13.78
N TRP A 239 4.09 -9.31 -13.20
CA TRP A 239 5.48 -9.30 -13.68
C TRP A 239 6.46 -8.90 -12.57
N GLY A 240 7.74 -9.09 -12.81
CA GLY A 240 8.81 -8.90 -11.83
C GLY A 240 9.32 -10.22 -11.27
N SER A 241 9.81 -10.19 -10.04
CA SER A 241 10.35 -11.35 -9.32
C SER A 241 9.29 -12.40 -9.02
N ASN A 242 9.67 -13.69 -9.12
CA ASN A 242 8.82 -14.83 -8.76
C ASN A 242 9.51 -15.87 -7.85
N HIS A 243 10.61 -15.50 -7.19
CA HIS A 243 11.40 -16.43 -6.36
C HIS A 243 10.59 -17.09 -5.24
N ARG A 244 9.55 -16.40 -4.74
CA ARG A 244 8.62 -16.90 -3.73
C ARG A 244 7.26 -17.31 -4.31
N GLY A 245 7.10 -17.28 -5.62
CA GLY A 245 5.81 -17.54 -6.26
C GLY A 245 4.87 -16.33 -6.32
N GLN A 246 5.37 -15.10 -6.04
CA GLN A 246 4.55 -13.88 -5.94
C GLN A 246 3.87 -13.44 -7.24
N LEU A 247 4.28 -13.99 -8.40
CA LEU A 247 3.54 -13.79 -9.65
C LEU A 247 2.30 -14.70 -9.75
N GLY A 248 2.31 -15.86 -9.06
CA GLY A 248 1.21 -16.84 -9.17
C GLY A 248 1.28 -17.75 -10.39
N GLU A 249 2.44 -17.77 -11.07
CA GLU A 249 2.73 -18.62 -12.23
C GLU A 249 3.86 -19.58 -11.88
N PRO A 250 3.55 -20.88 -11.63
CA PRO A 250 4.56 -21.89 -11.33
C PRO A 250 5.50 -22.09 -12.52
N GLY A 251 6.79 -22.11 -12.32
CA GLY A 251 7.78 -22.41 -13.35
C GLY A 251 8.53 -21.23 -13.91
N LEU A 252 8.11 -20.00 -13.65
CA LEU A 252 8.87 -18.81 -13.99
C LEU A 252 9.67 -18.32 -12.78
N PRO A 253 11.00 -18.08 -12.88
CA PRO A 253 11.79 -17.45 -11.82
C PRO A 253 11.53 -15.94 -11.72
N TYR A 254 11.17 -15.31 -12.82
CA TYR A 254 10.74 -13.92 -12.96
C TYR A 254 10.03 -13.71 -14.31
N ALA A 255 9.35 -12.57 -14.46
CA ALA A 255 8.82 -12.14 -15.75
C ALA A 255 9.19 -10.66 -15.99
N ASN A 256 9.91 -10.37 -17.08
CA ASN A 256 10.26 -8.99 -17.45
C ASN A 256 9.22 -8.31 -18.34
N ALA A 257 8.15 -9.02 -18.67
CA ALA A 257 6.96 -8.54 -19.37
C ALA A 257 5.69 -9.06 -18.68
N PRO A 258 4.55 -8.40 -18.81
CA PRO A 258 3.29 -8.83 -18.20
C PRO A 258 2.87 -10.24 -18.63
N VAL A 259 2.59 -11.11 -17.66
CA VAL A 259 2.03 -12.46 -17.87
C VAL A 259 0.64 -12.54 -17.26
N ALA A 260 -0.28 -13.24 -17.93
CA ALA A 260 -1.64 -13.46 -17.43
C ALA A 260 -1.64 -14.52 -16.32
N ILE A 261 -2.31 -14.22 -15.21
CA ILE A 261 -2.43 -15.12 -14.07
C ILE A 261 -3.82 -15.73 -14.05
N ALA A 262 -3.86 -17.06 -14.00
CA ALA A 262 -5.13 -17.78 -13.95
C ALA A 262 -5.79 -17.62 -12.57
N LEU A 263 -6.95 -16.99 -12.56
CA LEU A 263 -7.84 -16.92 -11.40
C LEU A 263 -9.21 -17.47 -11.79
N PRO A 264 -9.92 -18.15 -10.87
CA PRO A 264 -11.18 -18.83 -11.20
C PRO A 264 -12.34 -17.88 -11.46
N GLU A 265 -12.18 -16.59 -11.14
CA GLU A 265 -13.23 -15.57 -11.27
C GLU A 265 -12.64 -14.18 -11.52
N PRO A 266 -13.43 -13.23 -12.07
CA PRO A 266 -12.96 -11.88 -12.33
C PRO A 266 -12.57 -11.15 -11.04
N VAL A 267 -11.48 -10.38 -11.11
CA VAL A 267 -10.86 -9.68 -9.98
C VAL A 267 -11.30 -8.24 -9.94
N ALA A 268 -11.74 -7.75 -8.79
CA ALA A 268 -12.11 -6.36 -8.53
C ALA A 268 -10.91 -5.49 -8.18
N ALA A 269 -10.00 -6.00 -7.36
CA ALA A 269 -8.83 -5.27 -6.86
C ALA A 269 -7.65 -6.21 -6.59
N VAL A 270 -6.45 -5.66 -6.62
CA VAL A 270 -5.21 -6.36 -6.22
C VAL A 270 -4.46 -5.54 -5.17
N ALA A 271 -3.73 -6.22 -4.30
CA ALA A 271 -2.77 -5.62 -3.40
C ALA A 271 -1.50 -6.46 -3.38
N ALA A 272 -0.36 -5.83 -3.15
CA ALA A 272 0.93 -6.50 -3.13
C ALA A 272 1.69 -6.13 -1.86
N GLY A 273 2.16 -7.13 -1.13
CA GLY A 273 3.08 -6.96 -0.03
C GLY A 273 4.53 -7.11 -0.48
N MET A 274 5.44 -7.40 0.45
CA MET A 274 6.86 -7.47 0.12
C MET A 274 7.15 -8.51 -0.98
N HIS A 275 6.71 -9.76 -0.77
CA HIS A 275 6.90 -10.89 -1.70
C HIS A 275 5.64 -11.76 -1.81
N TYR A 276 4.47 -11.20 -1.61
CA TYR A 276 3.19 -11.89 -1.75
C TYR A 276 2.16 -10.98 -2.40
N SER A 277 1.11 -11.58 -2.88
CA SER A 277 0.07 -10.96 -3.69
C SER A 277 -1.30 -11.33 -3.17
N LEU A 278 -2.24 -10.40 -3.25
CA LEU A 278 -3.65 -10.58 -2.95
C LEU A 278 -4.51 -10.17 -4.14
N ALA A 279 -5.58 -10.88 -4.38
CA ALA A 279 -6.65 -10.48 -5.30
C ALA A 279 -8.02 -10.60 -4.63
N LEU A 280 -8.80 -9.55 -4.74
CA LEU A 280 -10.21 -9.53 -4.37
C LEU A 280 -11.05 -9.78 -5.62
N ALA A 281 -11.76 -10.87 -5.66
CA ALA A 281 -12.68 -11.19 -6.72
C ALA A 281 -13.98 -10.36 -6.62
N THR A 282 -14.70 -10.24 -7.72
CA THR A 282 -15.99 -9.52 -7.76
C THR A 282 -17.06 -10.17 -6.89
N SER A 283 -16.92 -11.44 -6.57
CA SER A 283 -17.79 -12.21 -5.65
C SER A 283 -17.53 -11.90 -4.16
N GLY A 284 -16.42 -11.17 -3.84
CA GLY A 284 -15.95 -10.98 -2.46
C GLY A 284 -15.03 -12.08 -1.95
N ASN A 285 -14.66 -13.07 -2.77
CA ASN A 285 -13.61 -14.01 -2.43
C ASN A 285 -12.23 -13.35 -2.48
N VAL A 286 -11.31 -13.79 -1.63
CA VAL A 286 -9.93 -13.33 -1.61
C VAL A 286 -9.00 -14.48 -1.97
N TYR A 287 -8.07 -14.23 -2.87
CA TYR A 287 -6.99 -15.13 -3.26
C TYR A 287 -5.66 -14.55 -2.83
N ALA A 288 -4.76 -15.41 -2.32
CA ALA A 288 -3.43 -15.06 -1.87
C ALA A 288 -2.39 -16.02 -2.46
N TRP A 289 -1.20 -15.52 -2.78
CA TRP A 289 -0.07 -16.31 -3.28
C TRP A 289 1.26 -15.60 -3.05
N GLY A 290 2.36 -16.34 -3.20
CA GLY A 290 3.71 -15.86 -2.92
C GLY A 290 4.23 -16.36 -1.58
N TRP A 291 5.07 -15.56 -0.95
CA TRP A 291 5.72 -15.86 0.33
C TRP A 291 4.72 -15.94 1.48
N ASN A 292 4.91 -16.93 2.36
CA ASN A 292 4.03 -17.21 3.49
C ASN A 292 4.74 -17.42 4.84
N GLY A 293 6.03 -17.12 4.96
CA GLY A 293 6.81 -17.41 6.16
C GLY A 293 6.30 -16.79 7.47
N HIS A 294 5.35 -15.85 7.41
CA HIS A 294 4.65 -15.28 8.56
C HIS A 294 3.14 -15.55 8.54
N GLY A 295 2.65 -16.48 7.71
CA GLY A 295 1.22 -16.73 7.54
C GLY A 295 0.46 -15.62 6.80
N GLN A 296 1.17 -14.72 6.07
CA GLN A 296 0.58 -13.57 5.38
C GLN A 296 -0.35 -13.93 4.22
N LEU A 297 -0.42 -15.18 3.83
CA LEU A 297 -1.43 -15.68 2.89
C LEU A 297 -2.76 -16.04 3.56
N GLY A 298 -2.78 -16.24 4.90
CA GLY A 298 -4.01 -16.50 5.64
C GLY A 298 -4.64 -17.87 5.40
N VAL A 299 -3.88 -18.82 4.85
CA VAL A 299 -4.38 -20.15 4.44
C VAL A 299 -4.29 -21.21 5.53
N GLY A 300 -3.70 -20.89 6.68
CA GLY A 300 -3.66 -21.76 7.88
C GLY A 300 -2.33 -22.44 8.11
N ASP A 301 -1.31 -22.14 7.33
CA ASP A 301 0.07 -22.63 7.45
C ASP A 301 1.07 -21.52 7.09
N VAL A 302 2.37 -21.86 6.95
CA VAL A 302 3.45 -20.93 6.59
C VAL A 302 4.15 -21.31 5.27
N ASP A 303 3.54 -22.21 4.48
CA ASP A 303 4.11 -22.64 3.21
C ASP A 303 3.83 -21.63 2.10
N ASP A 304 4.84 -21.34 1.27
CA ASP A 304 4.70 -20.48 0.10
C ASP A 304 3.68 -21.07 -0.90
N ARG A 305 2.92 -20.23 -1.57
CA ARG A 305 2.00 -20.62 -2.64
C ARG A 305 2.47 -20.05 -3.98
N ARG A 306 2.75 -20.93 -4.93
CA ARG A 306 3.18 -20.52 -6.29
C ARG A 306 2.02 -20.25 -7.24
N ALA A 307 0.79 -20.52 -6.81
CA ALA A 307 -0.45 -20.25 -7.56
C ALA A 307 -1.49 -19.59 -6.64
N PRO A 308 -2.41 -18.78 -7.19
CA PRO A 308 -3.48 -18.17 -6.41
C PRO A 308 -4.27 -19.21 -5.61
N THR A 309 -4.31 -19.03 -4.29
CA THR A 309 -4.99 -19.91 -3.34
C THR A 309 -6.07 -19.12 -2.61
N ARG A 310 -7.29 -19.65 -2.55
CA ARG A 310 -8.40 -19.00 -1.85
C ARG A 310 -8.13 -18.92 -0.35
N VAL A 311 -8.30 -17.73 0.23
CA VAL A 311 -8.22 -17.53 1.68
C VAL A 311 -9.51 -18.02 2.33
N PRO A 312 -9.46 -19.01 3.24
CA PRO A 312 -10.66 -19.58 3.84
C PRO A 312 -11.27 -18.64 4.91
N GLY A 313 -12.56 -18.83 5.21
CA GLY A 313 -13.25 -18.14 6.30
C GLY A 313 -13.60 -16.68 6.04
N LEU A 314 -13.40 -16.17 4.81
CA LEU A 314 -13.78 -14.82 4.41
C LEU A 314 -15.12 -14.82 3.65
N SER A 315 -15.95 -13.84 3.95
CA SER A 315 -17.20 -13.54 3.23
C SER A 315 -17.47 -12.04 3.26
N GLY A 316 -18.14 -11.52 2.22
CA GLY A 316 -18.53 -10.11 2.16
C GLY A 316 -17.34 -9.15 2.16
N VAL A 317 -16.19 -9.56 1.62
CA VAL A 317 -15.01 -8.69 1.55
C VAL A 317 -15.23 -7.61 0.50
N ARG A 318 -15.00 -6.34 0.89
CA ARG A 318 -15.18 -5.15 0.05
C ARG A 318 -13.89 -4.44 -0.28
N ALA A 319 -12.85 -4.62 0.56
CA ALA A 319 -11.53 -4.06 0.32
C ALA A 319 -10.45 -4.97 0.90
N ILE A 320 -9.27 -4.92 0.29
CA ILE A 320 -8.07 -5.63 0.70
C ILE A 320 -6.92 -4.64 0.88
N ALA A 321 -6.04 -4.90 1.83
CA ALA A 321 -4.79 -4.19 2.01
C ALA A 321 -3.66 -5.18 2.31
N ALA A 322 -2.50 -4.92 1.75
CA ALA A 322 -1.28 -5.65 2.02
C ALA A 322 -0.27 -4.74 2.71
N GLY A 323 0.25 -5.16 3.85
CA GLY A 323 1.47 -4.63 4.43
C GLY A 323 2.68 -5.44 3.94
N GLU A 324 3.87 -5.20 4.49
CA GLU A 324 5.05 -5.97 4.07
C GLU A 324 4.88 -7.47 4.31
N THR A 325 4.40 -7.85 5.51
CA THR A 325 4.30 -9.25 5.97
C THR A 325 2.98 -9.56 6.67
N HIS A 326 1.98 -8.69 6.54
CA HIS A 326 0.63 -8.87 7.06
C HIS A 326 -0.40 -8.41 6.06
N ALA A 327 -1.61 -8.90 6.18
CA ALA A 327 -2.73 -8.54 5.33
C ALA A 327 -3.96 -8.17 6.16
N ALA A 328 -4.80 -7.32 5.62
CA ALA A 328 -6.07 -6.96 6.22
C ALA A 328 -7.16 -6.81 5.17
N VAL A 329 -8.40 -7.08 5.56
CA VAL A 329 -9.59 -6.91 4.73
C VAL A 329 -10.69 -6.17 5.48
N LEU A 330 -11.48 -5.45 4.71
CA LEU A 330 -12.72 -4.82 5.16
C LEU A 330 -13.90 -5.67 4.69
N THR A 331 -14.75 -6.05 5.64
CA THR A 331 -16.05 -6.69 5.39
C THR A 331 -17.18 -5.71 5.78
N ASP A 332 -18.42 -6.15 5.68
CA ASP A 332 -19.58 -5.36 6.12
C ASP A 332 -19.67 -5.19 7.65
N VAL A 333 -18.96 -6.03 8.41
CA VAL A 333 -19.10 -6.10 9.87
C VAL A 333 -17.80 -5.90 10.64
N ALA A 334 -16.65 -6.07 10.01
CA ALA A 334 -15.37 -6.01 10.70
C ALA A 334 -14.18 -5.73 9.76
N LEU A 335 -13.07 -5.31 10.35
CA LEU A 335 -11.73 -5.50 9.79
C LEU A 335 -11.19 -6.84 10.28
N LEU A 336 -10.71 -7.67 9.35
CA LEU A 336 -9.99 -8.90 9.66
C LEU A 336 -8.56 -8.79 9.17
N GLY A 337 -7.62 -9.38 9.92
CA GLY A 337 -6.20 -9.37 9.58
C GLY A 337 -5.55 -10.71 9.84
N TRP A 338 -4.40 -10.93 9.19
CA TRP A 338 -3.57 -12.12 9.34
C TRP A 338 -2.12 -11.85 8.93
N GLY A 339 -1.24 -12.80 9.18
CA GLY A 339 0.19 -12.68 8.95
C GLY A 339 0.95 -12.24 10.18
N ASN A 340 2.04 -11.51 9.99
CA ASN A 340 2.88 -10.99 11.06
C ASN A 340 2.11 -9.98 11.92
N ASN A 341 2.23 -10.16 13.24
CA ASN A 341 1.64 -9.28 14.25
C ASN A 341 2.63 -8.98 15.39
N ALA A 342 3.93 -9.14 15.14
CA ALA A 342 4.94 -8.92 16.17
C ALA A 342 4.93 -7.50 16.74
N SER A 343 4.51 -6.52 15.93
CA SER A 343 4.31 -5.12 16.30
C SER A 343 2.86 -4.75 16.60
N GLY A 344 1.92 -5.72 16.65
CA GLY A 344 0.49 -5.46 16.87
C GLY A 344 -0.24 -4.90 15.64
N GLN A 345 0.31 -5.05 14.43
CA GLN A 345 -0.19 -4.42 13.19
C GLN A 345 -1.58 -4.87 12.74
N ILE A 346 -2.09 -5.97 13.29
CA ILE A 346 -3.46 -6.45 13.08
C ILE A 346 -4.25 -6.52 14.39
N GLY A 347 -3.80 -5.83 15.46
CA GLY A 347 -4.56 -5.69 16.70
C GLY A 347 -4.88 -6.99 17.45
N ALA A 348 -4.29 -8.12 17.07
CA ALA A 348 -4.52 -9.42 17.69
C ALA A 348 -3.54 -9.68 18.85
N ALA A 349 -3.88 -10.63 19.74
CA ALA A 349 -3.04 -10.96 20.88
C ALA A 349 -1.79 -11.76 20.52
N GLU A 350 -1.88 -12.61 19.50
CA GLU A 350 -0.78 -13.48 19.07
C GLU A 350 0.13 -12.76 18.07
N ARG A 351 1.43 -13.10 18.11
CA ARG A 351 2.46 -12.51 17.25
C ARG A 351 2.34 -12.87 15.77
N THR A 352 1.62 -13.93 15.46
CA THR A 352 1.40 -14.40 14.10
C THR A 352 0.00 -14.98 13.99
N GLN A 353 -0.73 -14.60 12.96
CA GLN A 353 -2.06 -15.12 12.66
C GLN A 353 -2.03 -15.85 11.32
N LEU A 354 -2.26 -17.15 11.34
CA LEU A 354 -2.23 -17.98 10.13
C LEU A 354 -3.55 -17.97 9.37
N ARG A 355 -4.60 -17.42 9.96
CA ARG A 355 -5.95 -17.28 9.39
C ARG A 355 -6.52 -15.91 9.69
N PRO A 356 -7.46 -15.41 8.88
CA PRO A 356 -8.13 -14.15 9.17
C PRO A 356 -8.80 -14.14 10.54
N VAL A 357 -8.48 -13.13 11.36
CA VAL A 357 -9.11 -12.88 12.67
C VAL A 357 -9.65 -11.46 12.73
N PRO A 358 -10.84 -11.24 13.32
CA PRO A 358 -11.38 -9.90 13.49
C PRO A 358 -10.54 -9.12 14.50
N PHE A 359 -10.17 -7.88 14.19
CA PHE A 359 -9.44 -6.99 15.07
C PHE A 359 -10.11 -5.62 15.27
N PHE A 360 -11.15 -5.33 14.49
CA PHE A 360 -11.97 -4.15 14.66
C PHE A 360 -13.39 -4.43 14.18
N THR A 361 -14.38 -4.29 15.08
CA THR A 361 -15.80 -4.53 14.75
C THR A 361 -16.45 -3.21 14.33
N LEU A 362 -17.19 -3.25 13.23
CA LEU A 362 -17.99 -2.13 12.77
C LEU A 362 -19.32 -2.15 13.51
N THR A 363 -19.64 -1.07 14.22
CA THR A 363 -20.96 -0.91 14.81
C THR A 363 -21.90 -0.34 13.76
N ARG A 364 -22.99 -1.05 13.46
CA ARG A 364 -24.10 -0.49 12.68
C ARG A 364 -24.79 0.58 13.53
N GLY A 365 -24.95 1.77 13.00
CA GLY A 365 -25.76 2.85 13.59
C GLY A 365 -27.25 2.53 13.50
#